data_6c0faec8fffabccd89fcad51525c9cba
#
_entry.id   6c0faec8fffabccd89fcad51525c9cba
#
_cell.length_a   1.000
_cell.length_b   1.000
_cell.length_c   1.000
_cell.angle_alpha   90.00
_cell.angle_beta   90.00
_cell.angle_gamma   90.00
#
_symmetry.space_group_name_H-M   'P 1'
#
loop_
_entity.id
_entity.type
_entity.pdbx_description
1 polymer ?
#
loop_
_entity_poly.entity_id
_entity_poly.type
_entity_poly.pdbx_seq_one_letter_code
_entity_poly.pdbx_strand_id
1 'polypeptide(L)'
;MRLCTIGFLTCLVLSSFCSLEMPYLCSPIRKLNMNFREAFSIVDKNRVSAKSDIFSGLTVALALVPEAVAFAFVAGISPIVGLYGAFMMGLITSIFGGRPGMISGATGALAVVMVSLVAEGELMGEGQGLQFLFATLILTGIIQMSAGFLKLGKFIRMVPHSVMMGFVNGLAIVIFMSQLGMFKVGGEWLTGQSLFIMLGLTLLTMAIMVFLPKINKNIPGALVAIVVVSLIVIFGGVETETVKSFIQAGGGDGIKAGLPSFNVPVIDLNWDTLAFIFPYAVILAAIGLIESLMTLNLLDELTETRGSGNRESVAQGLANMVNGFFGGMGGCAMIGQSIINVKSGGRGRLSGVVAALALLGFILFASEYIEMVPIAALVGVMFMVVIGTFAWSTFKVWNKVPKADVIVILLVTVLTVIFDLAIAVFAGVIISALVFAWQNALRIRARKSIDEHGIKHYEIYGPLFFGSISLFNSKFDIKEDPNEVVIDFAESRIVDQSAIEAINKLAERYQKEGKTIHLRHLSKDCLALIKRAEEICDVNVVEDPDYFVAIDNYNKKVAAEV
;
A
#
# COMPACT_ATOMS: atom_id res chain seq x y z
N MET A 1 25.73 27.88 13.59
CA MET A 1 25.89 28.52 12.29
C MET A 1 26.11 27.54 11.13
N ARG A 2 25.89 26.22 11.29
CA ARG A 2 26.02 25.18 10.23
C ARG A 2 24.70 24.49 9.84
N LEU A 3 23.57 24.92 10.40
CA LEU A 3 22.23 24.41 10.05
C LEU A 3 21.52 25.20 8.93
N CYS A 4 22.08 26.36 8.53
CA CYS A 4 21.54 27.17 7.42
C CYS A 4 21.97 26.69 6.03
N THR A 5 23.01 25.85 5.91
CA THR A 5 23.60 25.46 4.62
C THR A 5 22.79 24.35 3.92
N ILE A 6 22.09 23.51 4.65
CA ILE A 6 21.26 22.42 4.06
C ILE A 6 19.95 22.99 3.49
N GLY A 7 19.37 24.02 4.13
CA GLY A 7 18.22 24.75 3.61
C GLY A 7 18.51 25.56 2.34
N PHE A 8 19.75 25.96 2.16
CA PHE A 8 20.17 26.76 1.02
C PHE A 8 20.41 25.91 -0.23
N LEU A 9 20.90 24.67 -0.08
CA LEU A 9 21.10 23.76 -1.21
C LEU A 9 19.76 23.23 -1.79
N THR A 10 18.77 22.96 -0.94
CA THR A 10 17.42 22.57 -1.41
C THR A 10 16.69 23.74 -2.07
N CYS A 11 16.92 24.99 -1.63
CA CYS A 11 16.38 26.17 -2.26
C CYS A 11 17.06 26.48 -3.61
N LEU A 12 18.35 26.22 -3.77
CA LEU A 12 19.12 26.43 -5.00
C LEU A 12 18.74 25.39 -6.09
N VAL A 13 18.52 24.13 -5.72
CA VAL A 13 18.07 23.10 -6.67
C VAL A 13 16.64 23.38 -7.14
N LEU A 14 15.77 23.86 -6.27
CA LEU A 14 14.39 24.23 -6.63
C LEU A 14 14.30 25.56 -7.39
N SER A 15 15.20 26.52 -7.16
CA SER A 15 15.21 27.78 -7.89
C SER A 15 15.80 27.65 -9.30
N SER A 16 16.74 26.73 -9.52
CA SER A 16 17.30 26.43 -10.85
C SER A 16 16.28 25.75 -11.79
N PHE A 17 15.29 25.04 -11.24
CA PHE A 17 14.17 24.48 -12.02
C PHE A 17 13.09 25.51 -12.36
N CYS A 18 13.03 26.63 -11.66
CA CYS A 18 12.04 27.70 -11.90
C CYS A 18 12.48 28.72 -12.95
N SER A 19 13.75 28.73 -13.38
CA SER A 19 14.28 29.64 -14.41
C SER A 19 14.18 29.12 -15.84
N LEU A 20 13.69 27.90 -16.05
CA LEU A 20 13.31 27.36 -17.35
C LEU A 20 11.82 27.68 -17.57
N GLU A 21 11.54 28.56 -18.53
CA GLU A 21 10.22 29.11 -18.93
C GLU A 21 9.17 28.02 -19.21
N MET A 22 8.56 27.49 -18.14
CA MET A 22 7.32 26.69 -18.25
C MET A 22 6.30 27.15 -17.19
N PRO A 23 5.46 28.16 -17.48
CA PRO A 23 4.48 28.70 -16.54
C PRO A 23 3.39 27.69 -16.12
N TYR A 24 3.21 26.61 -16.86
CA TYR A 24 2.22 25.56 -16.56
C TYR A 24 2.65 24.54 -15.49
N LEU A 25 3.93 24.40 -15.22
CA LEU A 25 4.46 23.53 -14.17
C LEU A 25 4.50 24.18 -12.77
N CYS A 26 4.52 25.51 -12.70
CA CYS A 26 4.50 26.24 -11.43
C CYS A 26 3.11 26.33 -10.76
N SER A 27 2.03 26.10 -11.50
CA SER A 27 0.67 26.20 -10.94
C SER A 27 0.31 25.08 -9.93
N PRO A 28 0.73 23.82 -10.09
CA PRO A 28 0.51 22.80 -9.07
C PRO A 28 1.40 22.97 -7.84
N ILE A 29 2.60 23.56 -7.97
CA ILE A 29 3.50 23.83 -6.85
C ILE A 29 2.98 24.96 -5.96
N ARG A 30 2.35 25.98 -6.53
CA ARG A 30 1.70 27.08 -5.78
C ARG A 30 0.41 26.66 -5.06
N LYS A 31 -0.25 25.59 -5.47
CA LYS A 31 -1.43 24.99 -4.79
C LYS A 31 -1.06 23.92 -3.75
N LEU A 32 0.20 23.45 -3.71
CA LEU A 32 0.75 22.90 -2.50
C LEU A 32 1.06 24.12 -1.57
N ASN A 33 0.03 24.65 -0.94
CA ASN A 33 0.18 25.53 0.23
C ASN A 33 0.80 24.69 1.37
N MET A 34 2.05 24.32 1.20
CA MET A 34 2.88 23.89 2.31
C MET A 34 3.22 25.17 3.07
N ASN A 35 2.42 25.46 4.08
CA ASN A 35 2.85 26.33 5.14
C ASN A 35 4.13 25.70 5.70
N PHE A 36 5.30 26.21 5.32
CA PHE A 36 6.59 25.70 5.80
C PHE A 36 6.62 25.65 7.33
N ARG A 37 5.88 26.55 8.03
CA ARG A 37 5.70 26.52 9.47
C ARG A 37 4.89 25.33 9.99
N GLU A 38 3.88 24.86 9.26
CA GLU A 38 3.10 23.66 9.63
C GLU A 38 3.83 22.37 9.27
N ALA A 39 4.63 22.37 8.19
CA ALA A 39 5.47 21.23 7.84
C ALA A 39 6.57 20.97 8.88
N PHE A 40 7.10 22.04 9.49
CA PHE A 40 8.15 21.99 10.53
C PHE A 40 7.61 22.10 11.97
N SER A 41 6.31 22.17 12.20
CA SER A 41 5.77 22.04 13.56
C SER A 41 5.90 20.57 14.01
N ILE A 42 7.12 20.22 14.44
CA ILE A 42 7.44 18.91 15.02
C ILE A 42 6.60 18.67 16.29
N VAL A 43 6.18 19.74 16.96
CA VAL A 43 5.33 19.72 18.16
C VAL A 43 4.05 20.48 17.87
N ASP A 44 2.94 19.78 17.73
CA ASP A 44 1.61 20.39 17.69
C ASP A 44 1.22 20.84 19.11
N LYS A 45 1.28 22.16 19.36
CA LYS A 45 1.10 22.76 20.69
C LYS A 45 -0.26 22.49 21.36
N ASN A 46 -1.25 22.05 20.60
CA ASN A 46 -2.63 22.00 21.08
C ASN A 46 -3.20 20.60 21.38
N ARG A 47 -2.54 19.50 21.03
CA ARG A 47 -3.12 18.14 21.16
C ARG A 47 -2.17 17.02 21.58
N VAL A 48 -0.87 17.23 21.65
CA VAL A 48 0.09 16.13 21.85
C VAL A 48 1.06 16.45 22.97
N SER A 49 1.17 15.52 23.94
CA SER A 49 2.23 15.60 24.95
C SER A 49 3.57 15.18 24.34
N ALA A 50 4.54 16.08 24.25
CA ALA A 50 5.89 15.76 23.78
C ALA A 50 6.51 14.61 24.58
N LYS A 51 6.19 14.49 25.87
CA LYS A 51 6.62 13.38 26.72
C LYS A 51 6.07 12.05 26.21
N SER A 52 4.78 11.98 25.83
CA SER A 52 4.16 10.79 25.29
C SER A 52 4.78 10.38 23.95
N ASP A 53 5.03 11.35 23.05
CA ASP A 53 5.69 11.10 21.78
C ASP A 53 7.12 10.54 21.96
N ILE A 54 7.90 11.09 22.92
CA ILE A 54 9.26 10.61 23.20
C ILE A 54 9.24 9.14 23.68
N PHE A 55 8.41 8.83 24.68
CA PHE A 55 8.32 7.46 25.21
C PHE A 55 7.80 6.48 24.17
N SER A 56 6.82 6.89 23.39
CA SER A 56 6.28 6.07 22.30
C SER A 56 7.34 5.83 21.21
N GLY A 57 8.07 6.86 20.81
CA GLY A 57 9.14 6.75 19.84
C GLY A 57 10.26 5.80 20.30
N LEU A 58 10.66 5.88 21.56
CA LEU A 58 11.64 4.95 22.12
C LEU A 58 11.13 3.49 22.12
N THR A 59 9.86 3.29 22.48
CA THR A 59 9.23 1.94 22.43
C THR A 59 9.24 1.38 21.01
N VAL A 60 8.92 2.22 20.01
CA VAL A 60 8.94 1.83 18.60
C VAL A 60 10.37 1.52 18.12
N ALA A 61 11.37 2.34 18.50
CA ALA A 61 12.76 2.08 18.13
C ALA A 61 13.25 0.71 18.57
N LEU A 62 12.91 0.30 19.79
CA LEU A 62 13.25 -1.01 20.33
C LEU A 62 12.59 -2.17 19.57
N ALA A 63 11.41 -1.95 18.99
CA ALA A 63 10.75 -2.93 18.13
C ALA A 63 11.34 -2.97 16.71
N LEU A 64 11.79 -1.81 16.19
CA LEU A 64 12.32 -1.69 14.83
C LEU A 64 13.67 -2.39 14.63
N VAL A 65 14.57 -2.38 15.64
CA VAL A 65 15.90 -2.97 15.52
C VAL A 65 15.83 -4.44 15.07
N PRO A 66 15.16 -5.36 15.81
CA PRO A 66 15.12 -6.76 15.42
C PRO A 66 14.44 -7.00 14.08
N GLU A 67 13.40 -6.22 13.77
CA GLU A 67 12.68 -6.36 12.51
C GLU A 67 13.53 -5.91 11.32
N ALA A 68 14.23 -4.78 11.42
CA ALA A 68 15.11 -4.29 10.36
C ALA A 68 16.26 -5.29 10.07
N VAL A 69 16.84 -5.89 11.11
CA VAL A 69 17.86 -6.94 10.98
C VAL A 69 17.28 -8.18 10.30
N ALA A 70 16.10 -8.64 10.76
CA ALA A 70 15.47 -9.83 10.22
C ALA A 70 15.04 -9.65 8.75
N PHE A 71 14.52 -8.47 8.38
CA PHE A 71 14.16 -8.19 6.98
C PHE A 71 15.38 -8.02 6.08
N ALA A 72 16.51 -7.52 6.59
CA ALA A 72 17.76 -7.53 5.85
C ALA A 72 18.21 -8.96 5.53
N PHE A 73 18.11 -9.89 6.49
CA PHE A 73 18.39 -11.30 6.25
C PHE A 73 17.42 -11.92 5.22
N VAL A 74 16.12 -11.59 5.30
CA VAL A 74 15.16 -12.02 4.28
C VAL A 74 15.59 -11.55 2.90
N ALA A 75 16.04 -10.29 2.76
CA ALA A 75 16.52 -9.74 1.49
C ALA A 75 17.90 -10.26 1.05
N GLY A 76 18.57 -11.07 1.85
CA GLY A 76 19.92 -11.59 1.56
C GLY A 76 21.02 -10.52 1.65
N ILE A 77 20.81 -9.46 2.43
CA ILE A 77 21.72 -8.33 2.58
C ILE A 77 22.21 -8.17 4.02
N SER A 78 23.29 -7.40 4.18
CA SER A 78 23.84 -7.12 5.51
C SER A 78 22.83 -6.39 6.41
N PRO A 79 22.73 -6.76 7.71
CA PRO A 79 21.84 -6.12 8.69
C PRO A 79 21.98 -4.60 8.78
N ILE A 80 23.20 -4.08 8.58
CA ILE A 80 23.45 -2.62 8.61
C ILE A 80 22.67 -1.87 7.53
N VAL A 81 22.52 -2.48 6.35
CA VAL A 81 21.73 -1.92 5.23
C VAL A 81 20.25 -1.83 5.61
N GLY A 82 19.73 -2.84 6.33
CA GLY A 82 18.37 -2.83 6.89
C GLY A 82 18.17 -1.76 7.95
N LEU A 83 19.12 -1.62 8.86
CA LEU A 83 19.08 -0.63 9.93
C LEU A 83 19.17 0.81 9.38
N TYR A 84 20.05 1.07 8.40
CA TYR A 84 20.12 2.36 7.71
C TYR A 84 18.82 2.66 6.96
N GLY A 85 18.25 1.64 6.30
CA GLY A 85 16.96 1.75 5.64
C GLY A 85 15.86 2.17 6.60
N ALA A 86 15.74 1.50 7.73
CA ALA A 86 14.74 1.83 8.75
C ALA A 86 14.94 3.24 9.34
N PHE A 87 16.19 3.65 9.60
CA PHE A 87 16.54 5.00 10.08
C PHE A 87 16.10 6.07 9.09
N MET A 88 16.52 5.97 7.82
CA MET A 88 16.23 6.96 6.80
C MET A 88 14.74 7.04 6.49
N MET A 89 14.07 5.89 6.33
CA MET A 89 12.64 5.84 6.15
C MET A 89 11.91 6.50 7.31
N GLY A 90 12.22 6.10 8.55
CA GLY A 90 11.60 6.63 9.75
C GLY A 90 11.79 8.15 9.89
N LEU A 91 12.99 8.66 9.66
CA LEU A 91 13.31 10.08 9.80
C LEU A 91 12.59 10.93 8.74
N ILE A 92 12.76 10.58 7.47
CA ILE A 92 12.25 11.39 6.34
C ILE A 92 10.72 11.38 6.32
N THR A 93 10.10 10.23 6.48
CA THR A 93 8.63 10.14 6.45
C THR A 93 7.99 10.78 7.68
N SER A 94 8.63 10.73 8.85
CA SER A 94 8.14 11.44 10.05
C SER A 94 8.13 12.95 9.88
N ILE A 95 9.13 13.50 9.19
CA ILE A 95 9.24 14.96 8.93
C ILE A 95 8.30 15.38 7.80
N PHE A 96 8.37 14.70 6.66
CA PHE A 96 7.71 15.14 5.42
C PHE A 96 6.37 14.41 5.15
N GLY A 97 6.13 13.28 5.77
CA GLY A 97 4.96 12.42 5.54
C GLY A 97 3.61 13.09 5.72
N GLY A 98 2.61 12.51 5.12
CA GLY A 98 1.23 13.00 5.13
C GLY A 98 0.46 12.67 6.40
N ARG A 99 1.01 11.80 7.29
CA ARG A 99 0.34 11.30 8.47
C ARG A 99 1.23 11.36 9.71
N PRO A 100 1.02 12.30 10.65
CA PRO A 100 1.70 12.31 11.94
C PRO A 100 1.39 11.05 12.74
N GLY A 101 2.37 10.53 13.48
CA GLY A 101 2.24 9.32 14.28
C GLY A 101 2.33 8.00 13.50
N MET A 102 2.44 8.04 12.18
CA MET A 102 2.74 6.88 11.36
C MET A 102 4.25 6.60 11.37
N ILE A 103 4.60 5.32 11.42
CA ILE A 103 5.98 4.84 11.45
C ILE A 103 6.28 4.13 10.13
N SER A 104 7.40 4.49 9.51
CA SER A 104 7.94 3.81 8.34
C SER A 104 9.31 3.23 8.67
N GLY A 105 9.67 2.16 7.98
CA GLY A 105 10.95 1.47 8.17
C GLY A 105 11.16 0.43 7.08
N ALA A 106 12.18 -0.41 7.25
CA ALA A 106 12.39 -1.60 6.44
C ALA A 106 11.20 -2.56 6.61
N THR A 107 10.65 -3.09 5.52
CA THR A 107 9.46 -3.94 5.56
C THR A 107 9.66 -5.27 4.85
N GLY A 108 8.98 -6.31 5.36
CA GLY A 108 9.05 -7.65 4.81
C GLY A 108 8.51 -7.75 3.38
N ALA A 109 7.50 -6.96 3.05
CA ALA A 109 6.91 -6.95 1.71
C ALA A 109 7.91 -6.51 0.63
N LEU A 110 8.71 -5.48 0.92
CA LEU A 110 9.76 -5.03 0.01
C LEU A 110 10.98 -5.96 0.07
N ALA A 111 11.33 -6.46 1.26
CA ALA A 111 12.46 -7.38 1.44
C ALA A 111 12.34 -8.61 0.55
N VAL A 112 11.16 -9.22 0.45
CA VAL A 112 10.91 -10.40 -0.38
C VAL A 112 11.21 -10.13 -1.87
N VAL A 113 10.81 -8.97 -2.39
CA VAL A 113 11.10 -8.60 -3.79
C VAL A 113 12.59 -8.33 -4.01
N MET A 114 13.26 -7.77 -3.00
CA MET A 114 14.69 -7.48 -3.05
C MET A 114 15.56 -8.74 -3.12
N VAL A 115 15.08 -9.89 -2.61
CA VAL A 115 15.82 -11.16 -2.68
C VAL A 115 16.22 -11.50 -4.11
N SER A 116 15.25 -11.53 -5.02
CA SER A 116 15.48 -11.87 -6.42
C SER A 116 16.39 -10.84 -7.10
N LEU A 117 16.14 -9.55 -6.87
CA LEU A 117 16.94 -8.47 -7.42
C LEU A 117 18.42 -8.56 -7.00
N VAL A 118 18.67 -8.79 -5.69
CA VAL A 118 20.03 -8.89 -5.17
C VAL A 118 20.71 -10.17 -5.68
N ALA A 119 20.00 -11.31 -5.65
CA ALA A 119 20.56 -12.58 -6.11
C ALA A 119 20.89 -12.56 -7.62
N GLU A 120 19.99 -12.04 -8.46
CA GLU A 120 20.24 -11.92 -9.91
C GLU A 120 21.35 -10.90 -10.20
N GLY A 121 21.40 -9.79 -9.45
CA GLY A 121 22.44 -8.78 -9.57
C GLY A 121 23.83 -9.32 -9.19
N GLU A 122 23.91 -10.19 -8.18
CA GLU A 122 25.16 -10.82 -7.75
C GLU A 122 25.70 -11.82 -8.78
N LEU A 123 24.80 -12.46 -9.56
CA LEU A 123 25.20 -13.30 -10.69
C LEU A 123 25.81 -12.49 -11.86
N MET A 124 25.53 -11.21 -11.97
CA MET A 124 26.09 -10.33 -13.00
C MET A 124 27.50 -9.83 -12.64
N GLY A 125 27.86 -9.85 -11.34
CA GLY A 125 29.18 -9.47 -10.85
C GLY A 125 29.20 -9.38 -9.34
N GLU A 126 30.35 -9.68 -8.73
CA GLU A 126 30.55 -9.65 -7.29
C GLU A 126 30.27 -8.25 -6.73
N GLY A 127 29.38 -8.14 -5.75
CA GLY A 127 28.93 -6.89 -5.12
C GLY A 127 27.95 -6.05 -5.96
N GLN A 128 27.59 -6.48 -7.16
CA GLN A 128 26.65 -5.76 -8.04
C GLN A 128 25.22 -5.85 -7.53
N GLY A 129 24.84 -6.90 -6.79
CA GLY A 129 23.51 -7.06 -6.23
C GLY A 129 23.08 -5.87 -5.38
N LEU A 130 23.95 -5.35 -4.50
CA LEU A 130 23.70 -4.15 -3.70
C LEU A 130 23.65 -2.88 -4.55
N GLN A 131 24.49 -2.76 -5.57
CA GLN A 131 24.49 -1.59 -6.45
C GLN A 131 23.19 -1.50 -7.26
N PHE A 132 22.71 -2.61 -7.78
CA PHE A 132 21.41 -2.69 -8.46
C PHE A 132 20.26 -2.39 -7.49
N LEU A 133 20.31 -2.89 -6.26
CA LEU A 133 19.32 -2.57 -5.23
C LEU A 133 19.24 -1.06 -4.98
N PHE A 134 20.37 -0.38 -4.76
CA PHE A 134 20.40 1.05 -4.50
C PHE A 134 19.91 1.87 -5.69
N ALA A 135 20.31 1.51 -6.90
CA ALA A 135 19.81 2.15 -8.12
C ALA A 135 18.29 1.94 -8.31
N THR A 136 17.81 0.73 -8.04
CA THR A 136 16.38 0.41 -8.08
C THR A 136 15.59 1.23 -7.06
N LEU A 137 16.13 1.46 -5.86
CA LEU A 137 15.47 2.28 -4.84
C LEU A 137 15.39 3.76 -5.23
N ILE A 138 16.41 4.30 -5.91
CA ILE A 138 16.36 5.65 -6.46
C ILE A 138 15.21 5.76 -7.47
N LEU A 139 15.13 4.80 -8.40
CA LEU A 139 14.07 4.76 -9.40
C LEU A 139 12.68 4.55 -8.76
N THR A 140 12.57 3.65 -7.78
CA THR A 140 11.38 3.45 -6.95
C THR A 140 10.90 4.77 -6.33
N GLY A 141 11.83 5.51 -5.73
CA GLY A 141 11.55 6.81 -5.13
C GLY A 141 11.01 7.82 -6.13
N ILE A 142 11.58 7.89 -7.31
CA ILE A 142 11.11 8.77 -8.41
C ILE A 142 9.69 8.38 -8.83
N ILE A 143 9.39 7.08 -8.99
CA ILE A 143 8.06 6.59 -9.37
C ILE A 143 7.04 6.95 -8.28
N GLN A 144 7.36 6.71 -7.00
CA GLN A 144 6.47 7.03 -5.87
C GLN A 144 6.21 8.53 -5.74
N MET A 145 7.25 9.37 -5.89
CA MET A 145 7.08 10.83 -5.89
C MET A 145 6.19 11.27 -7.06
N SER A 146 6.42 10.72 -8.25
CA SER A 146 5.60 11.02 -9.44
C SER A 146 4.14 10.65 -9.20
N ALA A 147 3.86 9.48 -8.61
CA ALA A 147 2.52 9.07 -8.23
C ALA A 147 1.87 10.05 -7.23
N GLY A 148 2.63 10.54 -6.26
CA GLY A 148 2.16 11.56 -5.32
C GLY A 148 1.82 12.90 -5.98
N PHE A 149 2.68 13.41 -6.88
CA PHE A 149 2.45 14.64 -7.63
C PHE A 149 1.26 14.53 -8.60
N LEU A 150 1.13 13.40 -9.29
CA LEU A 150 0.00 13.10 -10.17
C LEU A 150 -1.30 12.80 -9.40
N LYS A 151 -1.27 12.84 -8.05
CA LYS A 151 -2.42 12.57 -7.17
C LYS A 151 -3.01 11.17 -7.35
N LEU A 152 -2.20 10.20 -7.71
CA LEU A 152 -2.60 8.81 -7.91
C LEU A 152 -2.95 8.09 -6.59
N GLY A 153 -2.65 8.67 -5.42
CA GLY A 153 -3.07 8.15 -4.12
C GLY A 153 -4.58 7.93 -3.96
N LYS A 154 -5.40 8.49 -4.86
CA LYS A 154 -6.83 8.22 -4.93
C LYS A 154 -7.16 6.81 -5.46
N PHE A 155 -6.32 6.27 -6.36
CA PHE A 155 -6.56 4.97 -6.98
C PHE A 155 -6.40 3.80 -6.01
N ILE A 156 -5.60 3.97 -4.97
CA ILE A 156 -5.45 2.96 -3.91
C ILE A 156 -6.75 2.71 -3.13
N ARG A 157 -7.64 3.71 -3.05
CA ARG A 157 -8.98 3.52 -2.48
C ARG A 157 -9.85 2.57 -3.31
N MET A 158 -9.42 2.26 -4.53
CA MET A 158 -10.12 1.32 -5.42
C MET A 158 -9.67 -0.14 -5.19
N VAL A 159 -8.62 -0.37 -4.37
CA VAL A 159 -8.20 -1.74 -4.03
C VAL A 159 -9.23 -2.35 -3.08
N PRO A 160 -9.94 -3.40 -3.49
CA PRO A 160 -10.95 -4.02 -2.64
C PRO A 160 -10.36 -4.68 -1.40
N HIS A 161 -11.13 -4.72 -0.33
CA HIS A 161 -10.69 -5.31 0.93
C HIS A 161 -10.33 -6.80 0.80
N SER A 162 -11.02 -7.54 -0.08
CA SER A 162 -10.72 -8.95 -0.40
C SER A 162 -9.32 -9.13 -1.00
N VAL A 163 -8.90 -8.24 -1.91
CA VAL A 163 -7.53 -8.25 -2.47
C VAL A 163 -6.51 -7.98 -1.39
N MET A 164 -6.77 -7.01 -0.51
CA MET A 164 -5.88 -6.67 0.61
C MET A 164 -5.71 -7.83 1.58
N MET A 165 -6.80 -8.52 1.94
CA MET A 165 -6.73 -9.71 2.80
C MET A 165 -5.91 -10.82 2.15
N GLY A 166 -6.11 -11.07 0.85
CA GLY A 166 -5.35 -12.07 0.10
C GLY A 166 -3.86 -11.74 0.06
N PHE A 167 -3.52 -10.48 -0.21
CA PHE A 167 -2.14 -9.97 -0.20
C PHE A 167 -1.45 -10.18 1.15
N VAL A 168 -2.09 -9.75 2.24
CA VAL A 168 -1.52 -9.85 3.60
C VAL A 168 -1.33 -11.31 4.02
N ASN A 169 -2.25 -12.20 3.66
CA ASN A 169 -2.12 -13.64 3.90
C ASN A 169 -0.95 -14.25 3.10
N GLY A 170 -0.86 -13.91 1.81
CA GLY A 170 0.25 -14.36 0.97
C GLY A 170 1.59 -13.87 1.49
N LEU A 171 1.69 -12.59 1.87
CA LEU A 171 2.88 -12.01 2.47
C LEU A 171 3.29 -12.76 3.74
N ALA A 172 2.35 -13.03 4.65
CA ALA A 172 2.64 -13.79 5.87
C ALA A 172 3.18 -15.18 5.57
N ILE A 173 2.63 -15.89 4.57
CA ILE A 173 3.12 -17.21 4.14
C ILE A 173 4.53 -17.09 3.56
N VAL A 174 4.81 -16.10 2.72
CA VAL A 174 6.14 -15.92 2.12
C VAL A 174 7.18 -15.59 3.18
N ILE A 175 6.87 -14.71 4.14
CA ILE A 175 7.78 -14.44 5.28
C ILE A 175 8.00 -15.72 6.10
N PHE A 176 6.96 -16.51 6.36
CA PHE A 176 7.09 -17.79 7.06
C PHE A 176 8.04 -18.75 6.33
N MET A 177 7.85 -18.90 5.01
CA MET A 177 8.71 -19.76 4.17
C MET A 177 10.17 -19.30 4.19
N SER A 178 10.40 -17.98 4.15
CA SER A 178 11.74 -17.40 4.27
C SER A 178 12.39 -17.72 5.61
N GLN A 179 11.63 -17.66 6.72
CA GLN A 179 12.16 -18.01 8.03
C GLN A 179 12.50 -19.51 8.18
N LEU A 180 11.81 -20.39 7.45
CA LEU A 180 12.19 -21.81 7.39
C LEU A 180 13.56 -22.01 6.73
N GLY A 181 13.99 -21.10 5.87
CA GLY A 181 15.34 -21.09 5.30
C GLY A 181 16.44 -20.96 6.37
N MET A 182 16.18 -20.28 7.51
CA MET A 182 17.12 -20.12 8.61
C MET A 182 17.37 -21.42 9.40
N PHE A 183 16.56 -22.46 9.16
CA PHE A 183 16.79 -23.81 9.71
C PHE A 183 17.66 -24.68 8.80
N LYS A 184 18.30 -24.07 7.78
CA LYS A 184 19.18 -24.75 6.85
C LYS A 184 20.58 -24.16 6.92
N VAL A 185 21.58 -25.01 6.85
CA VAL A 185 23.00 -24.64 6.74
C VAL A 185 23.56 -25.34 5.49
N GLY A 186 24.13 -24.57 4.56
CA GLY A 186 24.61 -25.13 3.30
C GLY A 186 23.55 -25.76 2.41
N GLY A 187 22.26 -25.38 2.58
CA GLY A 187 21.13 -25.93 1.83
C GLY A 187 20.45 -27.14 2.47
N GLU A 188 21.08 -27.80 3.45
CA GLU A 188 20.54 -28.94 4.19
C GLU A 188 19.86 -28.50 5.49
N TRP A 189 18.81 -29.22 5.90
CA TRP A 189 18.14 -28.96 7.17
C TRP A 189 19.04 -29.25 8.36
N LEU A 190 19.02 -28.38 9.38
CA LEU A 190 19.61 -28.66 10.66
C LEU A 190 19.10 -30.00 11.20
N THR A 191 20.02 -30.82 11.74
CA THR A 191 19.69 -32.13 12.30
C THR A 191 20.24 -32.26 13.70
N GLY A 192 19.71 -33.22 14.45
CA GLY A 192 20.23 -33.55 15.80
C GLY A 192 20.08 -32.42 16.81
N GLN A 193 21.09 -32.20 17.61
CA GLN A 193 21.09 -31.27 18.73
C GLN A 193 20.91 -29.81 18.29
N SER A 194 21.52 -29.42 17.18
CA SER A 194 21.42 -28.02 16.63
C SER A 194 19.98 -27.65 16.28
N LEU A 195 19.21 -28.58 15.69
CA LEU A 195 17.79 -28.35 15.39
C LEU A 195 16.97 -28.17 16.68
N PHE A 196 17.20 -29.00 17.70
CA PHE A 196 16.47 -28.89 18.98
C PHE A 196 16.80 -27.58 19.70
N ILE A 197 18.06 -27.12 19.68
CA ILE A 197 18.48 -25.86 20.26
C ILE A 197 17.78 -24.70 19.51
N MET A 198 17.85 -24.69 18.17
CA MET A 198 17.23 -23.68 17.33
C MET A 198 15.71 -23.59 17.58
N LEU A 199 15.01 -24.72 17.58
CA LEU A 199 13.58 -24.78 17.87
C LEU A 199 13.25 -24.35 19.31
N GLY A 200 14.03 -24.83 20.30
CA GLY A 200 13.83 -24.49 21.70
C GLY A 200 13.95 -22.98 21.96
N LEU A 201 15.01 -22.36 21.44
CA LEU A 201 15.23 -20.91 21.58
C LEU A 201 14.15 -20.09 20.81
N THR A 202 13.78 -20.55 19.63
CA THR A 202 12.70 -19.93 18.85
C THR A 202 11.36 -19.97 19.60
N LEU A 203 10.97 -21.13 20.11
CA LEU A 203 9.74 -21.31 20.89
C LEU A 203 9.78 -20.51 22.20
N LEU A 204 10.94 -20.44 22.87
CA LEU A 204 11.12 -19.63 24.07
C LEU A 204 10.91 -18.14 23.76
N THR A 205 11.48 -17.65 22.65
CA THR A 205 11.27 -16.28 22.18
C THR A 205 9.78 -16.00 21.97
N MET A 206 9.08 -16.86 21.23
CA MET A 206 7.65 -16.74 20.99
C MET A 206 6.84 -16.78 22.29
N ALA A 207 7.19 -17.67 23.22
CA ALA A 207 6.52 -17.77 24.51
C ALA A 207 6.67 -16.46 25.31
N ILE A 208 7.86 -15.89 25.39
CA ILE A 208 8.08 -14.61 26.08
C ILE A 208 7.23 -13.52 25.42
N MET A 209 7.20 -13.43 24.09
CA MET A 209 6.41 -12.43 23.35
C MET A 209 4.90 -12.57 23.59
N VAL A 210 4.39 -13.78 23.81
CA VAL A 210 2.96 -14.03 24.07
C VAL A 210 2.60 -13.78 25.53
N PHE A 211 3.44 -14.20 26.48
CA PHE A 211 3.11 -14.16 27.92
C PHE A 211 3.47 -12.83 28.58
N LEU A 212 4.59 -12.20 28.19
CA LEU A 212 5.06 -10.97 28.81
C LEU A 212 4.03 -9.81 28.72
N PRO A 213 3.37 -9.54 27.59
CA PRO A 213 2.36 -8.48 27.51
C PRO A 213 1.12 -8.74 28.36
N LYS A 214 0.86 -9.99 28.78
CA LYS A 214 -0.21 -10.32 29.73
C LYS A 214 0.13 -9.92 31.16
N ILE A 215 1.44 -9.89 31.50
CA ILE A 215 1.94 -9.47 32.82
C ILE A 215 2.11 -7.95 32.85
N ASN A 216 2.78 -7.39 31.86
CA ASN A 216 3.00 -5.95 31.78
C ASN A 216 2.97 -5.46 30.31
N LYS A 217 1.93 -4.71 29.95
CA LYS A 217 1.70 -4.19 28.61
C LYS A 217 2.68 -3.09 28.18
N ASN A 218 3.41 -2.50 29.13
CA ASN A 218 4.31 -1.37 28.84
C ASN A 218 5.70 -1.83 28.41
N ILE A 219 6.00 -3.12 28.54
CA ILE A 219 7.32 -3.68 28.22
C ILE A 219 7.28 -4.29 26.80
N PRO A 220 8.17 -3.87 25.89
CA PRO A 220 8.21 -4.43 24.54
C PRO A 220 8.67 -5.90 24.56
N GLY A 221 7.72 -6.81 24.31
CA GLY A 221 7.93 -8.25 24.40
C GLY A 221 9.07 -8.78 23.53
N ALA A 222 9.22 -8.25 22.31
CA ALA A 222 10.27 -8.64 21.39
C ALA A 222 11.68 -8.35 21.95
N LEU A 223 11.88 -7.14 22.49
CA LEU A 223 13.17 -6.76 23.07
C LEU A 223 13.55 -7.68 24.25
N VAL A 224 12.61 -7.88 25.20
CA VAL A 224 12.88 -8.74 26.36
C VAL A 224 13.15 -10.17 25.92
N ALA A 225 12.41 -10.68 24.95
CA ALA A 225 12.63 -12.03 24.43
C ALA A 225 14.05 -12.17 23.83
N ILE A 226 14.48 -11.20 23.01
CA ILE A 226 15.84 -11.20 22.45
C ILE A 226 16.89 -11.12 23.54
N VAL A 227 16.77 -10.21 24.49
CA VAL A 227 17.73 -10.05 25.59
C VAL A 227 17.81 -11.32 26.42
N VAL A 228 16.68 -11.90 26.83
CA VAL A 228 16.65 -13.12 27.65
C VAL A 228 17.29 -14.29 26.91
N VAL A 229 16.93 -14.50 25.64
CA VAL A 229 17.48 -15.60 24.84
C VAL A 229 18.97 -15.38 24.57
N SER A 230 19.42 -14.15 24.31
CA SER A 230 20.84 -13.82 24.16
C SER A 230 21.63 -14.11 25.46
N LEU A 231 21.09 -13.74 26.62
CA LEU A 231 21.71 -14.02 27.92
C LEU A 231 21.81 -15.54 28.17
N ILE A 232 20.77 -16.31 27.84
CA ILE A 232 20.79 -17.76 27.96
C ILE A 232 21.88 -18.36 27.07
N VAL A 233 22.03 -17.88 25.83
CA VAL A 233 23.06 -18.37 24.91
C VAL A 233 24.45 -18.02 25.42
N ILE A 234 24.67 -16.75 25.82
CA ILE A 234 25.99 -16.27 26.27
C ILE A 234 26.43 -16.96 27.59
N PHE A 235 25.57 -16.93 28.62
CA PHE A 235 25.92 -17.50 29.93
C PHE A 235 25.73 -19.01 30.02
N GLY A 236 24.84 -19.58 29.22
CA GLY A 236 24.63 -21.04 29.15
C GLY A 236 25.65 -21.75 28.27
N GLY A 237 26.50 -21.04 27.55
CA GLY A 237 27.48 -21.62 26.62
C GLY A 237 26.81 -22.43 25.50
N VAL A 238 25.61 -22.03 25.07
CA VAL A 238 24.84 -22.74 24.04
C VAL A 238 25.42 -22.41 22.68
N GLU A 239 25.94 -23.39 21.98
CA GLU A 239 26.44 -23.23 20.62
C GLU A 239 25.27 -23.06 19.66
N THR A 240 25.09 -21.86 19.11
CA THR A 240 24.06 -21.50 18.12
C THR A 240 24.56 -20.39 17.24
N GLU A 241 23.99 -20.27 16.03
CA GLU A 241 24.31 -19.17 15.14
C GLU A 241 23.83 -17.83 15.69
N THR A 242 24.71 -16.83 15.61
CA THR A 242 24.46 -15.45 15.97
C THR A 242 24.44 -14.57 14.71
N VAL A 243 23.98 -13.32 14.84
CA VAL A 243 24.06 -12.34 13.77
C VAL A 243 25.48 -12.20 13.25
N LYS A 244 26.48 -12.20 14.15
CA LYS A 244 27.89 -12.12 13.77
C LYS A 244 28.35 -13.33 12.93
N SER A 245 28.08 -14.56 13.40
CA SER A 245 28.47 -15.76 12.66
C SER A 245 27.79 -15.84 11.28
N PHE A 246 26.53 -15.41 11.20
CA PHE A 246 25.80 -15.37 9.94
C PHE A 246 26.41 -14.38 8.94
N ILE A 247 26.80 -13.16 9.40
CA ILE A 247 27.46 -12.16 8.55
C ILE A 247 28.82 -12.68 8.06
N GLN A 248 29.59 -13.32 8.96
CA GLN A 248 30.89 -13.90 8.63
C GLN A 248 30.78 -15.06 7.62
N ALA A 249 29.76 -15.90 7.75
CA ALA A 249 29.47 -16.95 6.78
C ALA A 249 29.14 -16.41 5.38
N GLY A 250 28.56 -15.21 5.31
CA GLY A 250 28.32 -14.46 4.07
C GLY A 250 29.52 -13.62 3.58
N GLY A 251 30.72 -13.77 4.19
CA GLY A 251 31.93 -13.05 3.79
C GLY A 251 32.07 -11.63 4.34
N GLY A 252 31.22 -11.21 5.27
CA GLY A 252 31.28 -9.88 5.89
C GLY A 252 32.10 -9.84 7.18
N ASP A 253 32.67 -8.66 7.53
CA ASP A 253 33.50 -8.44 8.73
C ASP A 253 32.67 -8.16 10.01
N GLY A 254 31.31 -8.19 9.95
CA GLY A 254 30.44 -7.80 11.05
C GLY A 254 29.72 -6.45 10.80
N ILE A 255 28.99 -5.96 11.81
CA ILE A 255 28.28 -4.67 11.74
C ILE A 255 29.26 -3.55 12.10
N LYS A 256 29.82 -2.86 11.09
CA LYS A 256 30.66 -1.70 11.33
C LYS A 256 29.79 -0.54 11.77
N ALA A 257 29.85 -0.16 13.05
CA ALA A 257 29.15 1.02 13.56
C ALA A 257 29.59 2.29 12.79
N GLY A 258 28.62 3.03 12.28
CA GLY A 258 28.92 4.23 11.52
C GLY A 258 27.67 5.01 11.12
N LEU A 259 27.86 6.21 10.61
CA LEU A 259 26.81 6.98 9.98
C LEU A 259 26.63 6.50 8.54
N PRO A 260 25.39 6.50 8.02
CA PRO A 260 25.16 6.26 6.59
C PRO A 260 25.97 7.26 5.76
N SER A 261 26.78 6.75 4.84
CA SER A 261 27.59 7.58 3.94
C SER A 261 26.88 7.75 2.61
N PHE A 262 27.03 8.96 2.04
CA PHE A 262 26.52 9.22 0.70
C PHE A 262 27.35 8.44 -0.32
N ASN A 263 26.68 7.65 -1.13
CA ASN A 263 27.27 6.87 -2.21
C ASN A 263 26.35 6.92 -3.43
N VAL A 264 26.92 7.10 -4.59
CA VAL A 264 26.17 6.96 -5.86
C VAL A 264 26.37 5.53 -6.34
N PRO A 265 25.30 4.79 -6.62
CA PRO A 265 25.42 3.43 -7.13
C PRO A 265 26.29 3.36 -8.38
N VAL A 266 27.30 2.49 -8.35
CA VAL A 266 28.21 2.29 -9.47
C VAL A 266 27.65 1.20 -10.36
N ILE A 267 26.83 1.61 -11.33
CA ILE A 267 26.23 0.74 -12.34
C ILE A 267 26.43 1.37 -13.71
N ASP A 268 26.58 0.54 -14.73
CA ASP A 268 26.56 0.99 -16.12
C ASP A 268 25.14 1.42 -16.50
N LEU A 269 24.93 2.71 -16.71
CA LEU A 269 23.64 3.25 -17.15
C LEU A 269 23.44 2.99 -18.65
N ASN A 270 23.14 1.75 -18.97
CA ASN A 270 22.76 1.31 -20.30
C ASN A 270 21.29 0.87 -20.35
N TRP A 271 20.79 0.59 -21.53
CA TRP A 271 19.41 0.19 -21.73
C TRP A 271 19.08 -1.17 -21.08
N ASP A 272 20.04 -2.08 -21.06
CA ASP A 272 19.89 -3.42 -20.49
C ASP A 272 19.77 -3.34 -18.96
N THR A 273 20.60 -2.54 -18.31
CA THR A 273 20.52 -2.26 -16.86
C THR A 273 19.19 -1.63 -16.50
N LEU A 274 18.73 -0.64 -17.28
CA LEU A 274 17.44 -0.01 -17.04
C LEU A 274 16.29 -1.01 -17.20
N ALA A 275 16.32 -1.84 -18.23
CA ALA A 275 15.34 -2.90 -18.47
C ALA A 275 15.31 -3.93 -17.34
N PHE A 276 16.48 -4.22 -16.73
CA PHE A 276 16.59 -5.09 -15.57
C PHE A 276 15.98 -4.49 -14.31
N ILE A 277 16.37 -3.25 -13.94
CA ILE A 277 15.93 -2.64 -12.65
C ILE A 277 14.52 -2.07 -12.70
N PHE A 278 14.01 -1.67 -13.88
CA PHE A 278 12.73 -0.98 -14.00
C PHE A 278 11.52 -1.81 -13.52
N PRO A 279 11.36 -3.09 -13.87
CA PRO A 279 10.28 -3.92 -13.34
C PRO A 279 10.29 -3.98 -11.81
N TYR A 280 11.45 -4.22 -11.20
CA TYR A 280 11.61 -4.24 -9.74
C TYR A 280 11.26 -2.89 -9.11
N ALA A 281 11.69 -1.78 -9.72
CA ALA A 281 11.36 -0.44 -9.22
C ALA A 281 9.85 -0.16 -9.24
N VAL A 282 9.15 -0.57 -10.29
CA VAL A 282 7.69 -0.43 -10.38
C VAL A 282 7.00 -1.29 -9.33
N ILE A 283 7.45 -2.52 -9.14
CA ILE A 283 6.92 -3.46 -8.15
C ILE A 283 7.10 -2.89 -6.74
N LEU A 284 8.33 -2.50 -6.37
CA LEU A 284 8.64 -1.91 -5.07
C LEU A 284 7.87 -0.61 -4.82
N ALA A 285 7.70 0.23 -5.86
CA ALA A 285 6.92 1.45 -5.77
C ALA A 285 5.43 1.16 -5.51
N ALA A 286 4.86 0.22 -6.22
CA ALA A 286 3.45 -0.17 -6.08
C ALA A 286 3.18 -0.74 -4.68
N ILE A 287 3.98 -1.73 -4.24
CA ILE A 287 3.83 -2.37 -2.92
C ILE A 287 4.00 -1.33 -1.81
N GLY A 288 5.07 -0.54 -1.87
CA GLY A 288 5.36 0.47 -0.86
C GLY A 288 4.27 1.54 -0.74
N LEU A 289 3.68 1.97 -1.87
CA LEU A 289 2.53 2.89 -1.85
C LEU A 289 1.26 2.23 -1.31
N ILE A 290 0.97 1.01 -1.72
CA ILE A 290 -0.21 0.27 -1.25
C ILE A 290 -0.14 0.12 0.27
N GLU A 291 0.95 -0.40 0.80
CA GLU A 291 1.12 -0.64 2.24
C GLU A 291 1.10 0.67 3.04
N SER A 292 1.76 1.72 2.54
CA SER A 292 1.79 3.03 3.20
C SER A 292 0.42 3.70 3.26
N LEU A 293 -0.35 3.64 2.17
CA LEU A 293 -1.67 4.28 2.13
C LEU A 293 -2.73 3.45 2.87
N MET A 294 -2.55 2.12 2.95
CA MET A 294 -3.34 1.25 3.83
C MET A 294 -3.09 1.58 5.30
N THR A 295 -1.83 1.71 5.70
CA THR A 295 -1.44 2.11 7.05
C THR A 295 -1.99 3.49 7.40
N LEU A 296 -1.94 4.44 6.47
CA LEU A 296 -2.51 5.77 6.62
C LEU A 296 -4.02 5.69 6.87
N ASN A 297 -4.77 4.94 6.06
CA ASN A 297 -6.22 4.78 6.23
C ASN A 297 -6.57 4.14 7.59
N LEU A 298 -5.83 3.09 7.98
CA LEU A 298 -6.02 2.45 9.28
C LEU A 298 -5.79 3.42 10.45
N LEU A 299 -4.75 4.25 10.36
CA LEU A 299 -4.51 5.26 11.39
C LEU A 299 -5.54 6.38 11.38
N ASP A 300 -6.06 6.75 10.21
CA ASP A 300 -7.15 7.71 10.08
C ASP A 300 -8.40 7.23 10.84
N GLU A 301 -8.74 5.94 10.71
CA GLU A 301 -9.84 5.31 11.45
C GLU A 301 -9.57 5.25 12.97
N LEU A 302 -8.36 4.78 13.36
CA LEU A 302 -8.00 4.63 14.78
C LEU A 302 -7.90 5.95 15.55
N THR A 303 -7.64 7.05 14.86
CA THR A 303 -7.41 8.36 15.49
C THR A 303 -8.47 9.38 15.15
N GLU A 304 -9.48 9.01 14.34
CA GLU A 304 -10.58 9.86 13.87
C GLU A 304 -10.09 11.18 13.23
N THR A 305 -8.92 11.13 12.57
CA THR A 305 -8.31 12.28 11.89
C THR A 305 -7.89 11.88 10.49
N ARG A 306 -7.75 12.81 9.56
CA ARG A 306 -7.40 12.52 8.17
C ARG A 306 -5.98 12.92 7.83
N GLY A 307 -5.22 11.98 7.23
CA GLY A 307 -3.93 12.22 6.61
C GLY A 307 -4.05 12.60 5.14
N SER A 308 -2.91 12.97 4.54
CA SER A 308 -2.79 13.29 3.12
C SER A 308 -2.04 12.18 2.38
N GLY A 309 -2.77 11.35 1.63
CA GLY A 309 -2.17 10.24 0.88
C GLY A 309 -1.16 10.70 -0.19
N ASN A 310 -1.43 11.81 -0.89
CA ASN A 310 -0.49 12.31 -1.90
C ASN A 310 0.81 12.80 -1.28
N ARG A 311 0.74 13.52 -0.14
CA ARG A 311 1.92 13.96 0.61
C ARG A 311 2.71 12.75 1.15
N GLU A 312 2.00 11.73 1.60
CA GLU A 312 2.62 10.48 2.05
C GLU A 312 3.38 9.80 0.92
N SER A 313 2.76 9.66 -0.26
CA SER A 313 3.42 9.07 -1.44
C SER A 313 4.71 9.81 -1.83
N VAL A 314 4.70 11.15 -1.78
CA VAL A 314 5.91 11.96 -2.04
C VAL A 314 6.97 11.72 -0.98
N ALA A 315 6.60 11.65 0.29
CA ALA A 315 7.55 11.45 1.38
C ALA A 315 8.16 10.04 1.38
N GLN A 316 7.36 9.01 1.08
CA GLN A 316 7.83 7.64 0.91
C GLN A 316 8.81 7.54 -0.26
N GLY A 317 8.48 8.19 -1.39
CA GLY A 317 9.37 8.24 -2.54
C GLY A 317 10.69 8.96 -2.25
N LEU A 318 10.64 10.11 -1.57
CA LEU A 318 11.84 10.81 -1.14
C LEU A 318 12.70 9.95 -0.21
N ALA A 319 12.09 9.24 0.73
CA ALA A 319 12.79 8.39 1.67
C ALA A 319 13.46 7.19 0.97
N ASN A 320 12.78 6.52 0.05
CA ASN A 320 13.36 5.44 -0.75
C ASN A 320 14.50 5.92 -1.65
N MET A 321 14.35 7.09 -2.29
CA MET A 321 15.41 7.69 -3.08
C MET A 321 16.66 8.01 -2.23
N VAL A 322 16.48 8.58 -1.04
CA VAL A 322 17.57 8.84 -0.11
C VAL A 322 18.23 7.54 0.35
N ASN A 323 17.45 6.50 0.64
CA ASN A 323 17.98 5.18 0.96
C ASN A 323 18.94 4.64 -0.12
N GLY A 324 18.57 4.80 -1.39
CA GLY A 324 19.43 4.40 -2.50
C GLY A 324 20.77 5.13 -2.54
N PHE A 325 20.81 6.41 -2.11
CA PHE A 325 22.07 7.18 -2.03
C PHE A 325 22.87 6.97 -0.75
N PHE A 326 22.25 6.47 0.32
CA PHE A 326 22.92 6.32 1.62
C PHE A 326 23.09 4.87 2.05
N GLY A 327 22.94 3.92 1.13
CA GLY A 327 23.20 2.53 1.39
C GLY A 327 22.20 1.84 2.32
N GLY A 328 20.97 2.34 2.37
CA GLY A 328 19.87 1.73 3.12
C GLY A 328 18.98 0.87 2.22
N MET A 329 18.38 -0.19 2.79
CA MET A 329 17.34 -0.91 2.09
C MET A 329 16.04 -0.10 2.02
N GLY A 330 15.25 -0.32 0.99
CA GLY A 330 13.95 0.31 0.84
C GLY A 330 12.95 -0.08 1.92
N GLY A 331 11.92 0.73 2.02
CA GLY A 331 10.90 0.52 3.02
C GLY A 331 9.59 1.23 2.69
N CYS A 332 8.65 1.09 3.61
CA CYS A 332 7.35 1.74 3.55
C CYS A 332 6.77 1.91 4.96
N ALA A 333 5.53 2.41 5.07
CA ALA A 333 4.88 2.53 6.37
C ALA A 333 4.49 1.16 6.92
N MET A 334 4.78 0.94 8.19
CA MET A 334 4.59 -0.31 8.89
C MET A 334 3.32 -0.27 9.75
N ILE A 335 2.36 -1.15 9.47
CA ILE A 335 1.08 -1.22 10.20
C ILE A 335 1.31 -1.49 11.69
N GLY A 336 2.10 -2.52 12.02
CA GLY A 336 2.35 -2.96 13.39
C GLY A 336 2.95 -1.87 14.26
N GLN A 337 4.04 -1.27 13.83
CA GLN A 337 4.78 -0.21 14.53
C GLN A 337 3.96 1.08 14.64
N SER A 338 3.19 1.41 13.61
CA SER A 338 2.28 2.54 13.65
C SER A 338 1.17 2.34 14.70
N ILE A 339 0.61 1.14 14.83
CA ILE A 339 -0.35 0.78 15.88
C ILE A 339 0.31 0.83 17.26
N ILE A 340 1.53 0.31 17.41
CA ILE A 340 2.28 0.37 18.67
C ILE A 340 2.49 1.83 19.06
N ASN A 341 2.95 2.69 18.15
CA ASN A 341 3.16 4.10 18.38
C ASN A 341 1.87 4.78 18.90
N VAL A 342 0.77 4.60 18.19
CA VAL A 342 -0.52 5.22 18.53
C VAL A 342 -1.07 4.71 19.85
N LYS A 343 -0.96 3.39 20.13
CA LYS A 343 -1.41 2.79 21.42
C LYS A 343 -0.54 3.22 22.60
N SER A 344 0.75 3.48 22.36
CA SER A 344 1.68 4.02 23.37
C SER A 344 1.53 5.54 23.59
N GLY A 345 0.60 6.19 22.88
CA GLY A 345 0.28 7.61 23.03
C GLY A 345 1.00 8.53 22.04
N GLY A 346 1.78 7.99 21.10
CA GLY A 346 2.41 8.77 20.02
C GLY A 346 1.36 9.25 19.02
N ARG A 347 1.29 10.55 18.82
CA ARG A 347 0.32 11.19 17.90
C ARG A 347 0.99 12.19 16.96
N GLY A 348 2.13 12.71 17.36
CA GLY A 348 2.88 13.73 16.65
C GLY A 348 3.95 13.15 15.74
N ARG A 349 4.55 14.03 14.94
CA ARG A 349 5.74 13.73 14.13
C ARG A 349 6.96 13.43 15.01
N LEU A 350 6.97 13.99 16.21
CA LEU A 350 8.08 13.85 17.16
C LEU A 350 8.29 12.37 17.54
N SER A 351 7.24 11.57 17.68
CA SER A 351 7.38 10.15 18.03
C SER A 351 8.19 9.38 16.98
N GLY A 352 7.92 9.59 15.69
CA GLY A 352 8.68 8.94 14.62
C GLY A 352 10.10 9.48 14.47
N VAL A 353 10.32 10.79 14.68
CA VAL A 353 11.67 11.37 14.70
C VAL A 353 12.49 10.78 15.85
N VAL A 354 11.91 10.67 17.04
CA VAL A 354 12.58 10.04 18.20
C VAL A 354 12.85 8.57 17.92
N ALA A 355 11.92 7.83 17.32
CA ALA A 355 12.13 6.44 16.94
C ALA A 355 13.34 6.29 15.99
N ALA A 356 13.41 7.12 14.96
CA ALA A 356 14.52 7.10 13.99
C ALA A 356 15.86 7.46 14.64
N LEU A 357 15.91 8.53 15.46
CA LEU A 357 17.15 8.96 16.13
C LEU A 357 17.61 7.93 17.19
N ALA A 358 16.67 7.32 17.91
CA ALA A 358 17.00 6.26 18.85
C ALA A 358 17.55 5.02 18.12
N LEU A 359 16.98 4.66 16.96
CA LEU A 359 17.50 3.59 16.12
C LEU A 359 18.93 3.90 15.65
N LEU A 360 19.20 5.13 15.21
CA LEU A 360 20.57 5.56 14.89
C LEU A 360 21.50 5.43 16.10
N GLY A 361 21.02 5.81 17.28
CA GLY A 361 21.78 5.62 18.54
C GLY A 361 22.10 4.14 18.78
N PHE A 362 21.17 3.22 18.54
CA PHE A 362 21.45 1.78 18.64
C PHE A 362 22.49 1.31 17.62
N ILE A 363 22.45 1.82 16.39
CA ILE A 363 23.46 1.51 15.37
C ILE A 363 24.86 1.95 15.81
N LEU A 364 24.98 3.16 16.37
CA LEU A 364 26.28 3.76 16.72
C LEU A 364 26.89 3.17 18.01
N PHE A 365 26.04 2.83 18.99
CA PHE A 365 26.51 2.49 20.35
C PHE A 365 26.21 1.04 20.75
N ALA A 366 25.31 0.35 20.04
CA ALA A 366 24.85 -0.99 20.41
C ALA A 366 25.10 -2.05 19.32
N SER A 367 25.88 -1.74 18.28
CA SER A 367 26.16 -2.69 17.18
C SER A 367 26.78 -4.00 17.65
N GLU A 368 27.71 -3.97 18.60
CA GLU A 368 28.34 -5.17 19.19
C GLU A 368 27.30 -6.07 19.89
N TYR A 369 26.31 -5.48 20.58
CA TYR A 369 25.24 -6.24 21.23
C TYR A 369 24.27 -6.83 20.21
N ILE A 370 24.03 -6.15 19.08
CA ILE A 370 23.21 -6.67 17.98
C ILE A 370 23.89 -7.89 17.35
N GLU A 371 25.20 -7.89 17.20
CA GLU A 371 25.97 -9.04 16.69
C GLU A 371 25.88 -10.29 17.56
N MET A 372 25.69 -10.13 18.86
CA MET A 372 25.55 -11.24 19.82
C MET A 372 24.16 -11.89 19.81
N VAL A 373 23.19 -11.29 19.11
CA VAL A 373 21.82 -11.82 19.08
C VAL A 373 21.79 -13.15 18.34
N PRO A 374 21.23 -14.23 18.96
CA PRO A 374 21.05 -15.51 18.29
C PRO A 374 20.04 -15.42 17.14
N ILE A 375 20.33 -16.04 16.00
CA ILE A 375 19.40 -16.12 14.86
C ILE A 375 18.05 -16.73 15.30
N ALA A 376 18.06 -17.71 16.18
CA ALA A 376 16.85 -18.32 16.74
C ALA A 376 15.91 -17.30 17.40
N ALA A 377 16.45 -16.28 18.07
CA ALA A 377 15.65 -15.22 18.69
C ALA A 377 14.97 -14.35 17.61
N LEU A 378 15.69 -13.99 16.54
CA LEU A 378 15.13 -13.21 15.42
C LEU A 378 14.05 -13.99 14.69
N VAL A 379 14.27 -15.28 14.42
CA VAL A 379 13.27 -16.17 13.81
C VAL A 379 12.02 -16.27 14.69
N GLY A 380 12.18 -16.37 16.00
CA GLY A 380 11.03 -16.36 16.93
C GLY A 380 10.22 -15.06 16.88
N VAL A 381 10.89 -13.92 16.80
CA VAL A 381 10.23 -12.62 16.59
C VAL A 381 9.51 -12.61 15.25
N MET A 382 10.15 -13.08 14.18
CA MET A 382 9.54 -13.10 12.85
C MET A 382 8.34 -14.03 12.75
N PHE A 383 8.33 -15.18 13.42
CA PHE A 383 7.14 -16.02 13.49
C PHE A 383 5.98 -15.31 14.21
N MET A 384 6.25 -14.51 15.23
CA MET A 384 5.22 -13.68 15.86
C MET A 384 4.72 -12.57 14.93
N VAL A 385 5.60 -11.98 14.11
CA VAL A 385 5.21 -11.03 13.06
C VAL A 385 4.32 -11.71 12.02
N VAL A 386 4.67 -12.91 11.55
CA VAL A 386 3.85 -13.72 10.63
C VAL A 386 2.45 -13.95 11.21
N ILE A 387 2.36 -14.41 12.47
CA ILE A 387 1.07 -14.64 13.14
C ILE A 387 0.27 -13.35 13.26
N GLY A 388 0.92 -12.23 13.54
CA GLY A 388 0.28 -10.91 13.66
C GLY A 388 -0.14 -10.30 12.32
N THR A 389 0.60 -10.61 11.25
CA THR A 389 0.34 -10.13 9.89
C THR A 389 -0.78 -10.91 9.23
N PHE A 390 -0.84 -12.22 9.45
CA PHE A 390 -1.87 -13.07 8.84
C PHE A 390 -3.28 -12.60 9.21
N ALA A 391 -4.13 -12.39 8.21
CA ALA A 391 -5.50 -11.95 8.40
C ALA A 391 -6.42 -13.12 8.84
N TRP A 392 -6.38 -13.49 10.11
CA TRP A 392 -7.20 -14.58 10.69
C TRP A 392 -8.70 -14.37 10.51
N SER A 393 -9.12 -13.14 10.27
CA SER A 393 -10.50 -12.82 9.89
C SER A 393 -10.94 -13.54 8.62
N THR A 394 -10.02 -13.89 7.72
CA THR A 394 -10.31 -14.66 6.49
C THR A 394 -11.13 -15.92 6.80
N PHE A 395 -10.78 -16.68 7.83
CA PHE A 395 -11.52 -17.88 8.22
C PHE A 395 -12.90 -17.56 8.84
N LYS A 396 -13.03 -16.41 9.53
CA LYS A 396 -14.30 -16.00 10.14
C LYS A 396 -15.30 -15.47 9.13
N VAL A 397 -14.83 -14.90 8.03
CA VAL A 397 -15.66 -14.31 6.96
C VAL A 397 -16.01 -15.31 5.87
N TRP A 398 -15.37 -16.48 5.81
CA TRP A 398 -15.51 -17.49 4.75
C TRP A 398 -16.96 -17.80 4.37
N ASN A 399 -17.85 -17.93 5.36
CA ASN A 399 -19.27 -18.20 5.16
C ASN A 399 -20.17 -16.95 5.24
N LYS A 400 -19.60 -15.76 5.43
CA LYS A 400 -20.36 -14.53 5.67
C LYS A 400 -20.26 -13.51 4.54
N VAL A 401 -19.27 -13.66 3.66
CA VAL A 401 -19.06 -12.79 2.50
C VAL A 401 -19.46 -13.48 1.20
N PRO A 402 -19.71 -12.73 0.12
CA PRO A 402 -19.97 -13.31 -1.20
C PRO A 402 -18.87 -14.30 -1.60
N LYS A 403 -19.25 -15.41 -2.21
CA LYS A 403 -18.29 -16.45 -2.67
C LYS A 403 -17.21 -15.87 -3.60
N ALA A 404 -17.56 -14.85 -4.38
CA ALA A 404 -16.62 -14.17 -5.26
C ALA A 404 -15.46 -13.52 -4.48
N ASP A 405 -15.74 -12.88 -3.33
CA ASP A 405 -14.70 -12.27 -2.49
C ASP A 405 -13.77 -13.34 -1.88
N VAL A 406 -14.33 -14.48 -1.47
CA VAL A 406 -13.53 -15.62 -0.97
C VAL A 406 -12.60 -16.15 -2.06
N ILE A 407 -13.09 -16.27 -3.29
CA ILE A 407 -12.27 -16.71 -4.43
C ILE A 407 -11.14 -15.71 -4.69
N VAL A 408 -11.42 -14.40 -4.64
CA VAL A 408 -10.41 -13.36 -4.81
C VAL A 408 -9.36 -13.44 -3.71
N ILE A 409 -9.75 -13.60 -2.43
CA ILE A 409 -8.81 -13.75 -1.31
C ILE A 409 -7.87 -14.94 -1.54
N LEU A 410 -8.43 -16.11 -1.85
CA LEU A 410 -7.65 -17.34 -2.09
C LEU A 410 -6.72 -17.18 -3.29
N LEU A 411 -7.24 -16.67 -4.39
CA LEU A 411 -6.48 -16.50 -5.63
C LEU A 411 -5.31 -15.54 -5.42
N VAL A 412 -5.55 -14.39 -4.79
CA VAL A 412 -4.47 -13.43 -4.48
C VAL A 412 -3.46 -14.04 -3.52
N THR A 413 -3.90 -14.77 -2.48
CA THR A 413 -2.99 -15.47 -1.56
C THR A 413 -2.10 -16.46 -2.30
N VAL A 414 -2.68 -17.30 -3.16
CA VAL A 414 -1.93 -18.31 -3.92
C VAL A 414 -0.98 -17.66 -4.92
N LEU A 415 -1.46 -16.65 -5.66
CA LEU A 415 -0.62 -15.91 -6.60
C LEU A 415 0.55 -15.21 -5.91
N THR A 416 0.34 -14.67 -4.70
CA THR A 416 1.42 -14.05 -3.90
C THR A 416 2.51 -15.06 -3.52
N VAL A 417 2.14 -16.30 -3.26
CA VAL A 417 3.09 -17.36 -2.86
C VAL A 417 3.83 -17.97 -4.06
N ILE A 418 3.16 -18.11 -5.21
CA ILE A 418 3.72 -18.77 -6.41
C ILE A 418 4.47 -17.79 -7.31
N PHE A 419 3.93 -16.60 -7.48
CA PHE A 419 4.48 -15.54 -8.32
C PHE A 419 4.97 -14.40 -7.43
N ASP A 420 5.15 -13.23 -8.03
CA ASP A 420 5.54 -12.03 -7.32
C ASP A 420 4.33 -11.33 -6.67
N LEU A 421 4.58 -10.67 -5.53
CA LEU A 421 3.60 -9.88 -4.77
C LEU A 421 2.85 -8.86 -5.63
N ALA A 422 3.54 -8.19 -6.55
CA ALA A 422 2.93 -7.19 -7.41
C ALA A 422 1.98 -7.81 -8.43
N ILE A 423 2.37 -8.90 -9.08
CA ILE A 423 1.54 -9.64 -10.03
C ILE A 423 0.25 -10.08 -9.34
N ALA A 424 0.35 -10.60 -8.10
CA ALA A 424 -0.80 -11.04 -7.34
C ALA A 424 -1.79 -9.90 -7.05
N VAL A 425 -1.30 -8.72 -6.65
CA VAL A 425 -2.15 -7.55 -6.37
C VAL A 425 -2.81 -7.04 -7.65
N PHE A 426 -2.05 -6.89 -8.74
CA PHE A 426 -2.61 -6.46 -10.02
C PHE A 426 -3.69 -7.43 -10.54
N ALA A 427 -3.41 -8.73 -10.52
CA ALA A 427 -4.37 -9.74 -10.90
C ALA A 427 -5.62 -9.70 -10.01
N GLY A 428 -5.43 -9.57 -8.70
CA GLY A 428 -6.53 -9.45 -7.73
C GLY A 428 -7.42 -8.24 -7.98
N VAL A 429 -6.84 -7.07 -8.25
CA VAL A 429 -7.58 -5.85 -8.56
C VAL A 429 -8.37 -6.01 -9.86
N ILE A 430 -7.74 -6.54 -10.91
CA ILE A 430 -8.41 -6.78 -12.20
C ILE A 430 -9.58 -7.75 -12.02
N ILE A 431 -9.35 -8.89 -11.38
CA ILE A 431 -10.39 -9.90 -11.17
C ILE A 431 -11.53 -9.33 -10.32
N SER A 432 -11.21 -8.60 -9.25
CA SER A 432 -12.23 -7.98 -8.41
C SER A 432 -13.04 -6.93 -9.16
N ALA A 433 -12.40 -6.13 -10.02
CA ALA A 433 -13.09 -5.18 -10.89
C ALA A 433 -14.02 -5.89 -11.89
N LEU A 434 -13.57 -7.01 -12.49
CA LEU A 434 -14.39 -7.82 -13.38
C LEU A 434 -15.58 -8.46 -12.64
N VAL A 435 -15.37 -8.98 -11.45
CA VAL A 435 -16.46 -9.54 -10.60
C VAL A 435 -17.46 -8.44 -10.25
N PHE A 436 -17.00 -7.25 -9.88
CA PHE A 436 -17.87 -6.11 -9.59
C PHE A 436 -18.68 -5.71 -10.83
N ALA A 437 -18.03 -5.60 -12.00
CA ALA A 437 -18.70 -5.29 -13.26
C ALA A 437 -19.77 -6.34 -13.60
N TRP A 438 -19.42 -7.64 -13.47
CA TRP A 438 -20.35 -8.74 -13.69
C TRP A 438 -21.56 -8.71 -12.76
N GLN A 439 -21.33 -8.52 -11.46
CA GLN A 439 -22.43 -8.42 -10.48
C GLN A 439 -23.36 -7.24 -10.75
N ASN A 440 -22.80 -6.10 -11.18
CA ASN A 440 -23.62 -4.94 -11.55
C ASN A 440 -24.37 -5.16 -12.85
N ALA A 441 -23.79 -5.86 -13.83
CA ALA A 441 -24.47 -6.24 -15.07
C ALA A 441 -25.74 -7.06 -14.82
N LEU A 442 -25.70 -7.98 -13.83
CA LEU A 442 -26.83 -8.82 -13.48
C LEU A 442 -27.93 -8.11 -12.67
N ARG A 443 -27.69 -6.88 -12.20
CA ARG A 443 -28.64 -6.14 -11.35
C ARG A 443 -29.72 -5.41 -12.12
N ILE A 444 -29.62 -5.30 -13.47
CA ILE A 444 -30.63 -4.60 -14.25
C ILE A 444 -31.98 -5.33 -14.21
N ARG A 445 -33.01 -4.62 -13.81
CA ARG A 445 -34.39 -5.12 -13.67
C ARG A 445 -35.34 -4.15 -14.32
N ALA A 446 -36.52 -4.61 -14.70
CA ALA A 446 -37.60 -3.78 -15.20
C ALA A 446 -38.90 -4.16 -14.50
N ARG A 447 -39.57 -3.16 -13.94
CA ARG A 447 -40.98 -3.28 -13.51
C ARG A 447 -41.85 -2.87 -14.69
N LYS A 448 -42.91 -3.62 -14.96
CA LYS A 448 -43.81 -3.40 -16.07
C LYS A 448 -45.19 -3.01 -15.52
N SER A 449 -45.76 -1.91 -16.02
CA SER A 449 -47.14 -1.50 -15.71
C SER A 449 -47.79 -0.95 -16.98
N ILE A 450 -49.11 -0.98 -17.05
CA ILE A 450 -49.92 -0.37 -18.12
C ILE A 450 -50.78 0.68 -17.42
N ASP A 451 -50.81 1.89 -17.97
CA ASP A 451 -51.59 3.00 -17.43
C ASP A 451 -53.05 2.97 -17.92
N GLU A 452 -53.88 3.91 -17.46
CA GLU A 452 -55.29 4.03 -17.83
C GLU A 452 -55.48 4.39 -19.32
N HIS A 453 -54.44 4.86 -19.99
CA HIS A 453 -54.43 5.19 -21.41
C HIS A 453 -53.92 4.07 -22.31
N GLY A 454 -53.54 2.92 -21.71
CA GLY A 454 -53.04 1.78 -22.44
C GLY A 454 -51.55 1.88 -22.79
N ILE A 455 -50.83 2.86 -22.26
CA ILE A 455 -49.37 3.03 -22.45
C ILE A 455 -48.63 2.08 -21.49
N LYS A 456 -47.64 1.38 -22.00
CA LYS A 456 -46.85 0.46 -21.18
C LYS A 456 -45.60 1.15 -20.65
N HIS A 457 -45.43 1.13 -19.34
CA HIS A 457 -44.29 1.68 -18.63
C HIS A 457 -43.29 0.58 -18.25
N TYR A 458 -42.03 0.80 -18.59
CA TYR A 458 -40.87 -0.01 -18.17
C TYR A 458 -40.02 0.82 -17.21
N GLU A 459 -40.21 0.67 -15.92
CA GLU A 459 -39.35 1.27 -14.89
C GLU A 459 -38.06 0.46 -14.77
N ILE A 460 -36.93 1.04 -15.17
CA ILE A 460 -35.63 0.37 -15.20
C ILE A 460 -34.89 0.61 -13.89
N TYR A 461 -34.41 -0.46 -13.28
CA TYR A 461 -33.60 -0.44 -12.06
C TYR A 461 -32.19 -0.95 -12.35
N GLY A 462 -31.18 -0.22 -11.84
CA GLY A 462 -29.76 -0.56 -12.01
C GLY A 462 -29.11 0.10 -13.21
N PRO A 463 -27.76 0.13 -13.26
CA PRO A 463 -27.02 0.86 -14.29
C PRO A 463 -27.10 0.16 -15.65
N LEU A 464 -27.36 0.95 -16.70
CA LEU A 464 -27.27 0.52 -18.09
C LEU A 464 -25.89 0.84 -18.65
N PHE A 465 -25.10 -0.19 -18.96
CA PHE A 465 -23.77 -0.13 -19.53
C PHE A 465 -23.47 -1.37 -20.38
N PHE A 466 -22.31 -1.42 -21.04
CA PHE A 466 -21.97 -2.52 -21.96
C PHE A 466 -22.26 -3.92 -21.44
N GLY A 467 -22.03 -4.18 -20.13
CA GLY A 467 -22.23 -5.50 -19.52
C GLY A 467 -23.68 -5.87 -19.28
N SER A 468 -24.60 -4.91 -19.16
CA SER A 468 -26.02 -5.13 -18.85
C SER A 468 -26.95 -5.10 -20.07
N ILE A 469 -26.43 -4.79 -21.27
CA ILE A 469 -27.22 -4.63 -22.50
C ILE A 469 -28.06 -5.86 -22.84
N SER A 470 -27.47 -7.06 -22.75
CA SER A 470 -28.19 -8.30 -23.08
C SER A 470 -29.40 -8.50 -22.17
N LEU A 471 -29.23 -8.29 -20.88
CA LEU A 471 -30.31 -8.39 -19.91
C LEU A 471 -31.33 -7.26 -20.03
N PHE A 472 -30.91 -6.04 -20.37
CA PHE A 472 -31.78 -4.90 -20.68
C PHE A 472 -32.69 -5.27 -21.84
N ASN A 473 -32.13 -5.68 -22.98
CA ASN A 473 -32.90 -6.03 -24.17
C ASN A 473 -33.88 -7.20 -23.92
N SER A 474 -33.57 -8.12 -23.02
CA SER A 474 -34.45 -9.23 -22.67
C SER A 474 -35.71 -8.84 -21.88
N LYS A 475 -35.80 -7.59 -21.39
CA LYS A 475 -36.94 -7.12 -20.62
C LYS A 475 -38.13 -6.72 -21.49
N PHE A 476 -37.89 -6.40 -22.77
CA PHE A 476 -38.85 -5.84 -23.68
C PHE A 476 -39.47 -6.94 -24.56
N ASP A 477 -40.78 -6.87 -24.74
CA ASP A 477 -41.56 -7.77 -25.60
C ASP A 477 -42.23 -6.97 -26.72
N ILE A 478 -41.42 -6.64 -27.75
CA ILE A 478 -41.73 -5.67 -28.77
C ILE A 478 -43.03 -6.04 -29.52
N LYS A 479 -43.31 -7.32 -29.70
CA LYS A 479 -44.53 -7.78 -30.45
C LYS A 479 -45.80 -7.61 -29.64
N GLU A 480 -45.74 -7.89 -28.34
CA GLU A 480 -46.92 -7.88 -27.44
C GLU A 480 -47.15 -6.48 -26.81
N ASP A 481 -46.17 -5.60 -26.90
CA ASP A 481 -46.29 -4.24 -26.36
C ASP A 481 -47.25 -3.38 -27.15
N PRO A 482 -47.95 -2.42 -26.51
CA PRO A 482 -48.83 -1.44 -27.20
C PRO A 482 -48.03 -0.52 -28.12
N ASN A 483 -48.77 0.35 -28.85
CA ASN A 483 -48.17 1.28 -29.81
C ASN A 483 -47.26 2.33 -29.16
N GLU A 484 -47.55 2.66 -27.91
CA GLU A 484 -46.75 3.63 -27.13
C GLU A 484 -46.16 2.95 -25.90
N VAL A 485 -44.85 3.13 -25.71
CA VAL A 485 -44.08 2.55 -24.60
C VAL A 485 -43.22 3.65 -23.97
N VAL A 486 -43.27 3.73 -22.66
CA VAL A 486 -42.43 4.65 -21.88
C VAL A 486 -41.36 3.84 -21.15
N ILE A 487 -40.08 4.22 -21.30
CA ILE A 487 -38.97 3.67 -20.56
C ILE A 487 -38.53 4.70 -19.54
N ASP A 488 -38.69 4.36 -18.25
CA ASP A 488 -38.43 5.26 -17.13
C ASP A 488 -37.07 4.92 -16.52
N PHE A 489 -36.18 5.91 -16.47
CA PHE A 489 -34.81 5.83 -15.92
C PHE A 489 -34.68 6.48 -14.54
N ALA A 490 -35.77 6.74 -13.80
CA ALA A 490 -35.70 7.35 -12.47
C ALA A 490 -34.74 6.63 -11.51
N GLU A 491 -34.74 5.28 -11.55
CA GLU A 491 -33.89 4.41 -10.72
C GLU A 491 -32.72 3.78 -11.53
N SER A 492 -32.42 4.34 -12.70
CA SER A 492 -31.38 3.85 -13.60
C SER A 492 -30.49 4.97 -14.13
N ARG A 493 -29.31 4.60 -14.62
CA ARG A 493 -28.38 5.54 -15.21
C ARG A 493 -27.78 4.97 -16.49
N ILE A 494 -27.73 5.79 -17.54
CA ILE A 494 -27.00 5.50 -18.76
C ILE A 494 -25.53 5.85 -18.52
N VAL A 495 -24.62 4.86 -18.62
CA VAL A 495 -23.24 5.01 -18.15
C VAL A 495 -22.25 5.20 -19.29
N ASP A 496 -22.47 4.53 -20.44
CA ASP A 496 -21.52 4.50 -21.54
C ASP A 496 -22.18 4.58 -22.93
N GLN A 497 -21.35 4.69 -23.97
CA GLN A 497 -21.79 4.75 -25.35
C GLN A 497 -22.55 3.49 -25.79
N SER A 498 -22.17 2.33 -25.26
CA SER A 498 -22.83 1.06 -25.61
C SER A 498 -24.27 1.01 -25.12
N ALA A 499 -24.55 1.67 -23.98
CA ALA A 499 -25.89 1.82 -23.45
C ALA A 499 -26.77 2.68 -24.36
N ILE A 500 -26.23 3.79 -24.91
CA ILE A 500 -26.93 4.65 -25.86
C ILE A 500 -27.25 3.86 -27.13
N GLU A 501 -26.27 3.14 -27.67
CA GLU A 501 -26.48 2.32 -28.87
C GLU A 501 -27.53 1.23 -28.65
N ALA A 502 -27.61 0.65 -27.43
CA ALA A 502 -28.63 -0.33 -27.08
C ALA A 502 -30.03 0.29 -27.06
N ILE A 503 -30.19 1.52 -26.54
CA ILE A 503 -31.45 2.24 -26.54
C ILE A 503 -31.88 2.56 -27.98
N ASN A 504 -30.94 2.99 -28.82
CA ASN A 504 -31.24 3.26 -30.24
C ASN A 504 -31.70 2.00 -30.98
N LYS A 505 -30.94 0.94 -30.90
CA LYS A 505 -31.33 -0.33 -31.52
C LYS A 505 -32.67 -0.82 -31.00
N LEU A 506 -32.99 -0.54 -29.73
CA LEU A 506 -34.31 -0.83 -29.19
C LEU A 506 -35.38 0.07 -29.83
N ALA A 507 -35.14 1.38 -29.97
CA ALA A 507 -36.05 2.32 -30.61
C ALA A 507 -36.31 1.96 -32.08
N GLU A 508 -35.24 1.65 -32.84
CA GLU A 508 -35.37 1.16 -34.24
C GLU A 508 -36.23 -0.10 -34.35
N ARG A 509 -36.11 -1.04 -33.39
CA ARG A 509 -36.90 -2.27 -33.40
C ARG A 509 -38.38 -2.03 -33.13
N TYR A 510 -38.73 -1.08 -32.24
CA TYR A 510 -40.13 -0.66 -32.03
C TYR A 510 -40.66 0.10 -33.22
N GLN A 511 -39.86 0.99 -33.81
CA GLN A 511 -40.24 1.75 -34.99
C GLN A 511 -40.55 0.87 -36.22
N LYS A 512 -39.78 -0.24 -36.40
CA LYS A 512 -40.05 -1.25 -37.45
C LYS A 512 -41.41 -1.95 -37.29
N GLU A 513 -41.90 -2.07 -36.05
CA GLU A 513 -43.23 -2.61 -35.73
C GLU A 513 -44.32 -1.49 -35.70
N GLY A 514 -43.96 -0.25 -36.09
CA GLY A 514 -44.89 0.89 -36.10
C GLY A 514 -45.22 1.46 -34.72
N LYS A 515 -44.37 1.20 -33.72
CA LYS A 515 -44.57 1.59 -32.33
C LYS A 515 -43.55 2.66 -31.92
N THR A 516 -43.91 3.47 -30.92
CA THR A 516 -43.10 4.61 -30.47
C THR A 516 -42.58 4.35 -29.03
N ILE A 517 -41.31 4.71 -28.79
CA ILE A 517 -40.70 4.70 -27.45
C ILE A 517 -40.52 6.15 -26.98
N HIS A 518 -40.86 6.35 -25.71
CA HIS A 518 -40.60 7.60 -24.99
C HIS A 518 -39.64 7.31 -23.82
N LEU A 519 -38.57 8.13 -23.68
CA LEU A 519 -37.67 8.04 -22.54
C LEU A 519 -38.07 9.07 -21.47
N ARG A 520 -38.11 8.66 -20.21
CA ARG A 520 -38.55 9.50 -19.09
C ARG A 520 -37.54 9.48 -17.95
N HIS A 521 -37.48 10.55 -17.17
CA HIS A 521 -36.66 10.74 -15.99
C HIS A 521 -35.14 10.55 -16.23
N LEU A 522 -34.65 11.08 -17.35
CA LEU A 522 -33.22 11.07 -17.65
C LEU A 522 -32.48 12.11 -16.81
N SER A 523 -31.42 11.68 -16.10
CA SER A 523 -30.56 12.62 -15.38
C SER A 523 -29.88 13.61 -16.32
N LYS A 524 -29.48 14.80 -15.81
CA LYS A 524 -28.77 15.81 -16.61
C LYS A 524 -27.51 15.27 -17.28
N ASP A 525 -26.81 14.35 -16.61
CA ASP A 525 -25.62 13.68 -17.15
C ASP A 525 -25.99 12.73 -18.30
N CYS A 526 -27.09 11.96 -18.16
CA CYS A 526 -27.61 11.08 -19.20
C CYS A 526 -28.10 11.88 -20.41
N LEU A 527 -28.83 12.99 -20.19
CA LEU A 527 -29.25 13.92 -21.26
C LEU A 527 -28.03 14.51 -21.98
N ALA A 528 -26.99 14.95 -21.25
CA ALA A 528 -25.77 15.47 -21.87
C ALA A 528 -25.02 14.38 -22.68
N LEU A 529 -25.09 13.13 -22.25
CA LEU A 529 -24.49 12.02 -22.96
C LEU A 529 -25.26 11.71 -24.26
N ILE A 530 -26.59 11.65 -24.18
CA ILE A 530 -27.46 11.44 -25.33
C ILE A 530 -27.33 12.58 -26.32
N LYS A 531 -27.37 13.86 -25.88
CA LYS A 531 -27.19 15.03 -26.72
C LYS A 531 -25.86 15.09 -27.46
N ARG A 532 -24.79 14.56 -26.87
CA ARG A 532 -23.49 14.42 -27.57
C ARG A 532 -23.51 13.35 -28.66
N ALA A 533 -24.45 12.42 -28.58
CA ALA A 533 -24.65 11.33 -29.52
C ALA A 533 -25.79 11.62 -30.55
N GLU A 534 -26.43 12.81 -30.51
CA GLU A 534 -27.54 13.19 -31.38
C GLU A 534 -27.22 13.12 -32.89
N GLU A 535 -25.95 13.17 -33.29
CA GLU A 535 -25.56 12.91 -34.69
C GLU A 535 -25.75 11.43 -35.10
N ILE A 536 -25.99 10.54 -34.14
CA ILE A 536 -26.09 9.09 -34.35
C ILE A 536 -27.51 8.56 -34.04
N CYS A 537 -28.33 9.29 -33.31
CA CYS A 537 -29.55 8.80 -32.67
C CYS A 537 -30.71 9.76 -32.69
N ASP A 538 -31.77 9.41 -33.43
CA ASP A 538 -33.11 9.99 -33.25
C ASP A 538 -33.76 9.33 -32.00
N VAL A 539 -33.65 9.94 -30.85
CA VAL A 539 -34.34 9.50 -29.64
C VAL A 539 -35.44 10.48 -29.32
N ASN A 540 -36.72 10.04 -29.39
CA ASN A 540 -37.86 10.83 -28.91
C ASN A 540 -37.77 10.95 -27.37
N VAL A 541 -37.20 12.05 -26.90
CA VAL A 541 -37.15 12.38 -25.47
C VAL A 541 -38.43 13.13 -25.12
N VAL A 542 -39.26 12.57 -24.26
CA VAL A 542 -40.40 13.27 -23.66
C VAL A 542 -39.82 14.32 -22.69
N GLU A 543 -40.26 15.57 -22.82
CA GLU A 543 -39.88 16.66 -21.91
C GLU A 543 -40.29 16.28 -20.49
N ASP A 544 -39.27 16.07 -19.65
CA ASP A 544 -39.44 15.80 -18.22
C ASP A 544 -39.56 17.12 -17.44
N PRO A 545 -40.46 17.20 -16.47
CA PRO A 545 -40.37 18.25 -15.46
C PRO A 545 -39.04 18.15 -14.71
N ASP A 546 -38.50 19.30 -14.31
CA ASP A 546 -37.19 19.40 -13.61
C ASP A 546 -37.07 18.35 -12.49
N TYR A 547 -36.36 17.25 -12.78
CA TYR A 547 -36.15 16.17 -11.84
C TYR A 547 -34.74 16.32 -11.21
N PHE A 548 -34.73 16.63 -9.93
CA PHE A 548 -33.47 16.78 -9.18
C PHE A 548 -32.94 15.42 -8.72
N VAL A 549 -32.21 14.74 -9.58
CA VAL A 549 -31.38 13.61 -9.16
C VAL A 549 -30.10 14.14 -8.50
N ALA A 550 -29.62 13.49 -7.45
CA ALA A 550 -28.39 13.84 -6.74
C ALA A 550 -27.23 14.04 -7.72
N ILE A 551 -26.70 15.26 -7.79
CA ILE A 551 -25.59 15.64 -8.66
C ILE A 551 -24.29 15.48 -7.85
N ASP A 552 -23.29 14.76 -8.37
CA ASP A 552 -21.98 14.53 -7.74
C ASP A 552 -21.19 15.82 -7.38
N ASN A 553 -21.61 16.98 -7.89
CA ASN A 553 -21.00 18.29 -7.68
C ASN A 553 -21.93 19.31 -7.00
N TYR A 554 -22.82 18.86 -6.13
CA TYR A 554 -23.78 19.73 -5.42
C TYR A 554 -23.12 20.97 -4.78
N ASN A 555 -21.96 20.82 -4.15
CA ASN A 555 -21.22 21.92 -3.52
C ASN A 555 -20.66 22.97 -4.49
N LYS A 556 -20.56 22.68 -5.79
CA LYS A 556 -20.12 23.66 -6.80
C LYS A 556 -21.25 24.54 -7.32
N LYS A 557 -22.49 24.07 -7.23
CA LYS A 557 -23.68 24.82 -7.69
C LYS A 557 -24.16 25.81 -6.63
N VAL A 558 -24.16 25.42 -5.34
CA VAL A 558 -24.53 26.32 -4.24
C VAL A 558 -23.57 27.51 -4.16
N ALA A 559 -22.29 27.35 -4.51
CA ALA A 559 -21.31 28.44 -4.55
C ALA A 559 -21.41 29.33 -5.80
N ALA A 560 -22.18 28.96 -6.81
CA ALA A 560 -22.41 29.77 -8.04
C ALA A 560 -23.77 30.48 -8.04
N GLU A 561 -24.65 30.16 -7.08
CA GLU A 561 -25.98 30.79 -6.93
C GLU A 561 -26.04 31.75 -5.71
N VAL A 562 -24.92 31.88 -4.94
CA VAL A 562 -24.69 32.90 -3.90
C VAL A 562 -23.63 33.88 -4.41
#